data_b828f2081e9fac7a19e61e64b0ff73b1
#
_entry.id   b828f2081e9fac7a19e61e64b0ff73b1
#
_cell.length_a   1.000
_cell.length_b   1.000
_cell.length_c   1.000
_cell.angle_alpha   90.00
_cell.angle_beta   90.00
_cell.angle_gamma   90.00
#
_symmetry.space_group_name_H-M   'P 1'
#
loop_
_entity.id
_entity.type
_entity.pdbx_description
1 polymer ?
#
loop_
_entity_poly.entity_id
_entity_poly.type
_entity_poly.pdbx_seq_one_letter_code
_entity_poly.pdbx_strand_id
1 'polypeptide(L)'
;MLLAAASLIAILTVLSNGASAGALDRIRQDRAIRIAYREDAPPFSYKNNIGEPAGFMVDLCRAVAKKLTQQLQMPNLSVVYVPVTAASRFAAIEQNKADLLCEPTSATLSRREQVDFSIPTYLDGASLMIRADGPRDLQAMAGREIGVLDNTTTEQMLRRTLKDAGITADVILTKTHAEGLALLDDGKIAAYFADRDILTSLINGSKAPEKLAVADNYLTVEPYALALAHGDEDFRLAVDRALSHIYRSGEIGPIFQQAFSGKAKPSPILQVLYVISGLPD
;
A
#
# COMPACT_ATOMS: atom_id res chain seq x y z
N MET A 1 14.85 19.51 -77.11
CA MET A 1 14.75 20.03 -75.76
C MET A 1 13.70 19.25 -75.01
N LEU A 2 14.11 18.23 -74.23
CA LEU A 2 13.21 17.46 -73.36
C LEU A 2 13.41 17.92 -71.93
N LEU A 3 12.37 18.48 -71.33
CA LEU A 3 12.34 18.85 -69.87
C LEU A 3 11.90 17.59 -69.11
N ALA A 4 12.78 17.04 -68.28
CA ALA A 4 12.45 16.00 -67.32
C ALA A 4 11.95 16.65 -66.04
N ALA A 5 10.67 16.43 -65.72
CA ALA A 5 10.08 16.81 -64.44
C ALA A 5 10.37 15.73 -63.41
N ALA A 6 11.24 16.03 -62.41
CA ALA A 6 11.49 15.19 -61.26
C ALA A 6 10.43 15.43 -60.18
N SER A 7 9.51 14.47 -59.98
CA SER A 7 8.52 14.47 -58.88
C SER A 7 9.19 14.01 -57.61
N LEU A 8 9.33 14.94 -56.65
CA LEU A 8 9.83 14.69 -55.30
C LEU A 8 8.68 14.15 -54.43
N ILE A 9 8.64 12.85 -54.17
CA ILE A 9 7.67 12.23 -53.24
C ILE A 9 8.24 12.43 -51.83
N ALA A 10 7.63 13.37 -51.08
CA ALA A 10 7.92 13.53 -49.67
C ALA A 10 7.22 12.42 -48.89
N ILE A 11 8.00 11.44 -48.40
CA ILE A 11 7.53 10.41 -47.48
C ILE A 11 7.38 11.08 -46.10
N LEU A 12 6.13 11.40 -45.71
CA LEU A 12 5.80 11.78 -44.35
C LEU A 12 5.89 10.51 -43.48
N THR A 13 7.00 10.31 -42.77
CA THR A 13 7.08 9.36 -41.67
C THR A 13 6.28 9.92 -40.50
N VAL A 14 5.06 9.43 -40.33
CA VAL A 14 4.28 9.62 -39.13
C VAL A 14 5.01 8.86 -38.02
N LEU A 15 5.78 9.58 -37.22
CA LEU A 15 6.26 9.08 -35.93
C LEU A 15 5.02 8.86 -35.04
N SER A 16 4.45 7.65 -35.09
CA SER A 16 3.51 7.20 -34.08
C SER A 16 4.31 7.17 -32.77
N ASN A 17 4.14 8.19 -31.93
CA ASN A 17 4.46 8.07 -30.52
C ASN A 17 3.66 6.85 -30.03
N GLY A 18 4.32 5.72 -29.87
CA GLY A 18 3.74 4.54 -29.26
C GLY A 18 3.36 4.92 -27.82
N ALA A 19 2.12 5.35 -27.61
CA ALA A 19 1.57 5.40 -26.27
C ALA A 19 1.81 4.01 -25.66
N SER A 20 2.53 3.95 -24.56
CA SER A 20 2.69 2.70 -23.81
C SER A 20 1.29 2.14 -23.56
N ALA A 21 1.05 0.89 -23.96
CA ALA A 21 -0.24 0.25 -23.74
C ALA A 21 -0.63 0.36 -22.26
N GLY A 22 -1.80 0.94 -21.96
CA GLY A 22 -2.30 1.09 -20.60
C GLY A 22 -2.46 -0.27 -19.91
N ALA A 23 -2.64 -0.26 -18.58
CA ALA A 23 -2.81 -1.50 -17.84
C ALA A 23 -4.03 -2.30 -18.35
N LEU A 24 -5.12 -1.64 -18.74
CA LEU A 24 -6.30 -2.32 -19.28
C LEU A 24 -6.00 -3.10 -20.56
N ASP A 25 -5.14 -2.60 -21.44
CA ASP A 25 -4.78 -3.28 -22.68
C ASP A 25 -3.88 -4.50 -22.40
N ARG A 26 -2.90 -4.34 -21.49
CA ARG A 26 -2.08 -5.47 -21.02
C ARG A 26 -2.94 -6.56 -20.37
N ILE A 27 -3.87 -6.16 -19.49
CA ILE A 27 -4.80 -7.09 -18.82
C ILE A 27 -5.65 -7.85 -19.84
N ARG A 28 -6.14 -7.17 -20.89
CA ARG A 28 -6.89 -7.83 -21.97
C ARG A 28 -6.04 -8.82 -22.75
N GLN A 29 -4.81 -8.43 -23.09
CA GLN A 29 -3.87 -9.25 -23.85
C GLN A 29 -3.44 -10.49 -23.05
N ASP A 30 -3.02 -10.29 -21.80
CA ASP A 30 -2.45 -11.34 -20.94
C ASP A 30 -3.54 -12.19 -20.27
N ARG A 31 -4.78 -11.73 -20.26
CA ARG A 31 -5.91 -12.29 -19.49
C ARG A 31 -5.58 -12.45 -18.01
N ALA A 32 -4.78 -11.55 -17.49
CA ALA A 32 -4.31 -11.57 -16.11
C ALA A 32 -4.17 -10.14 -15.57
N ILE A 33 -4.52 -9.93 -14.31
CA ILE A 33 -4.14 -8.75 -13.53
C ILE A 33 -3.02 -9.13 -12.57
N ARG A 34 -1.93 -8.36 -12.57
CA ARG A 34 -0.77 -8.57 -11.70
C ARG A 34 -0.89 -7.69 -10.47
N ILE A 35 -1.02 -8.32 -9.32
CA ILE A 35 -1.19 -7.66 -8.03
C ILE A 35 0.13 -7.73 -7.26
N ALA A 36 0.79 -6.58 -7.05
CA ALA A 36 1.91 -6.48 -6.15
C ALA A 36 1.44 -6.50 -4.69
N TYR A 37 2.09 -7.29 -3.84
CA TYR A 37 1.77 -7.40 -2.42
C TYR A 37 3.02 -7.52 -1.58
N ARG A 38 2.97 -7.06 -0.33
CA ARG A 38 4.04 -7.27 0.65
C ARG A 38 3.83 -8.58 1.40
N GLU A 39 4.94 -9.23 1.77
CA GLU A 39 4.89 -10.48 2.52
C GLU A 39 4.96 -10.27 4.04
N ASP A 40 5.16 -9.03 4.52
CA ASP A 40 5.56 -8.73 5.89
C ASP A 40 4.75 -7.64 6.61
N ALA A 41 3.60 -7.23 6.07
CA ALA A 41 2.76 -6.15 6.63
C ALA A 41 1.35 -6.62 7.06
N PRO A 42 1.21 -7.61 7.99
CA PRO A 42 -0.09 -7.96 8.53
C PRO A 42 -0.66 -6.78 9.35
N PRO A 43 -1.98 -6.59 9.36
CA PRO A 43 -3.04 -7.43 8.77
C PRO A 43 -3.39 -7.06 7.33
N PHE A 44 -2.66 -6.14 6.68
CA PHE A 44 -3.01 -5.55 5.39
C PHE A 44 -2.54 -6.37 4.19
N SER A 45 -1.29 -6.79 4.19
CA SER A 45 -0.65 -7.50 3.09
C SER A 45 0.49 -8.36 3.63
N TYR A 46 0.33 -9.67 3.56
CA TYR A 46 1.31 -10.59 4.10
C TYR A 46 1.22 -11.97 3.43
N LYS A 47 2.23 -12.79 3.65
CA LYS A 47 2.22 -14.20 3.28
C LYS A 47 1.73 -15.02 4.48
N ASN A 48 0.66 -15.75 4.30
CA ASN A 48 0.09 -16.57 5.36
C ASN A 48 0.89 -17.86 5.61
N ASN A 49 0.48 -18.65 6.61
CA ASN A 49 1.20 -19.86 7.03
C ASN A 49 1.24 -20.98 5.98
N ILE A 50 0.40 -20.91 4.94
CA ILE A 50 0.40 -21.87 3.82
C ILE A 50 1.11 -21.31 2.58
N GLY A 51 1.75 -20.14 2.71
CA GLY A 51 2.52 -19.51 1.64
C GLY A 51 1.72 -18.64 0.67
N GLU A 52 0.44 -18.38 0.94
CA GLU A 52 -0.47 -17.62 0.08
C GLU A 52 -0.52 -16.12 0.46
N PRO A 53 -0.67 -15.21 -0.52
CA PRO A 53 -0.96 -13.81 -0.25
C PRO A 53 -2.25 -13.65 0.56
N ALA A 54 -2.23 -12.82 1.60
CA ALA A 54 -3.37 -12.59 2.48
C ALA A 54 -3.37 -11.17 3.04
N GLY A 55 -4.49 -10.78 3.65
CA GLY A 55 -4.67 -9.51 4.34
C GLY A 55 -5.68 -8.58 3.66
N PHE A 56 -6.10 -7.56 4.40
CA PHE A 56 -7.17 -6.65 4.00
C PHE A 56 -6.98 -6.07 2.58
N MET A 57 -5.80 -5.54 2.27
CA MET A 57 -5.53 -4.94 0.96
C MET A 57 -5.49 -5.98 -0.15
N VAL A 58 -4.96 -7.17 0.12
CA VAL A 58 -4.94 -8.27 -0.84
C VAL A 58 -6.36 -8.74 -1.16
N ASP A 59 -7.20 -8.92 -0.15
CA ASP A 59 -8.60 -9.35 -0.32
C ASP A 59 -9.45 -8.27 -1.01
N LEU A 60 -9.21 -7.00 -0.69
CA LEU A 60 -9.84 -5.87 -1.40
C LEU A 60 -9.46 -5.86 -2.89
N CYS A 61 -8.18 -6.08 -3.21
CA CYS A 61 -7.74 -6.17 -4.60
C CYS A 61 -8.28 -7.40 -5.34
N ARG A 62 -8.50 -8.53 -4.65
CA ARG A 62 -9.24 -9.67 -5.22
C ARG A 62 -10.67 -9.28 -5.59
N ALA A 63 -11.34 -8.52 -4.71
CA ALA A 63 -12.69 -8.02 -5.00
C ALA A 63 -12.67 -7.02 -6.17
N VAL A 64 -11.69 -6.11 -6.24
CA VAL A 64 -11.47 -5.21 -7.38
C VAL A 64 -11.26 -6.02 -8.66
N ALA A 65 -10.38 -7.01 -8.68
CA ALA A 65 -10.14 -7.87 -9.84
C ALA A 65 -11.42 -8.58 -10.31
N LYS A 66 -12.25 -9.06 -9.36
CA LYS A 66 -13.57 -9.64 -9.68
C LYS A 66 -14.51 -8.62 -10.33
N LYS A 67 -14.53 -7.36 -9.90
CA LYS A 67 -15.33 -6.31 -10.55
C LYS A 67 -14.78 -5.96 -11.94
N LEU A 68 -13.46 -5.91 -12.10
CA LEU A 68 -12.83 -5.71 -13.42
C LEU A 68 -13.17 -6.84 -14.40
N THR A 69 -13.25 -8.09 -13.94
CA THR A 69 -13.74 -9.23 -14.75
C THR A 69 -15.12 -8.93 -15.37
N GLN A 70 -16.01 -8.32 -14.61
CA GLN A 70 -17.35 -7.94 -15.06
C GLN A 70 -17.32 -6.73 -16.00
N GLN A 71 -16.59 -5.66 -15.62
CA GLN A 71 -16.48 -4.43 -16.42
C GLN A 71 -15.84 -4.70 -17.81
N LEU A 72 -14.83 -5.56 -17.86
CA LEU A 72 -14.11 -5.90 -19.09
C LEU A 72 -14.75 -7.03 -19.88
N GLN A 73 -15.81 -7.66 -19.36
CA GLN A 73 -16.47 -8.85 -19.94
C GLN A 73 -15.49 -10.02 -20.15
N MET A 74 -14.58 -10.23 -19.19
CA MET A 74 -13.50 -11.23 -19.25
C MET A 74 -13.69 -12.31 -18.18
N PRO A 75 -14.56 -13.31 -18.38
CA PRO A 75 -14.93 -14.28 -17.33
C PRO A 75 -13.74 -15.10 -16.81
N ASN A 76 -12.66 -15.21 -17.57
CA ASN A 76 -11.46 -15.99 -17.25
C ASN A 76 -10.24 -15.09 -16.91
N LEU A 77 -10.46 -13.91 -16.36
CA LEU A 77 -9.38 -13.05 -15.88
C LEU A 77 -8.72 -13.71 -14.66
N SER A 78 -7.43 -14.01 -14.77
CA SER A 78 -6.63 -14.57 -13.68
C SER A 78 -5.98 -13.46 -12.84
N VAL A 79 -5.66 -13.80 -11.58
CA VAL A 79 -4.86 -12.94 -10.69
C VAL A 79 -3.48 -13.55 -10.54
N VAL A 80 -2.45 -12.76 -10.83
CA VAL A 80 -1.03 -13.12 -10.64
C VAL A 80 -0.46 -12.27 -9.53
N TYR A 81 0.10 -12.90 -8.50
CA TYR A 81 0.69 -12.18 -7.37
C TYR A 81 2.18 -11.93 -7.58
N VAL A 82 2.61 -10.70 -7.32
CA VAL A 82 4.00 -10.24 -7.45
C VAL A 82 4.48 -9.81 -6.06
N PRO A 83 5.34 -10.58 -5.39
CA PRO A 83 5.87 -10.19 -4.10
C PRO A 83 6.79 -8.98 -4.23
N VAL A 84 6.62 -8.02 -3.34
CA VAL A 84 7.44 -6.80 -3.26
C VAL A 84 7.85 -6.47 -1.82
N THR A 85 8.87 -5.64 -1.68
CA THR A 85 9.28 -5.06 -0.39
C THR A 85 8.90 -3.58 -0.31
N ALA A 86 9.03 -2.96 0.85
CA ALA A 86 8.88 -1.51 1.01
C ALA A 86 9.78 -0.71 0.05
N ALA A 87 10.97 -1.23 -0.28
CA ALA A 87 11.92 -0.58 -1.20
C ALA A 87 11.58 -0.78 -2.68
N SER A 88 11.02 -1.93 -3.08
CA SER A 88 10.84 -2.29 -4.49
C SER A 88 9.42 -2.03 -5.04
N ARG A 89 8.45 -1.72 -4.18
CA ARG A 89 7.02 -1.69 -4.55
C ARG A 89 6.66 -0.71 -5.66
N PHE A 90 7.17 0.52 -5.60
CA PHE A 90 6.87 1.52 -6.63
C PHE A 90 7.57 1.19 -7.96
N ALA A 91 8.82 0.73 -7.91
CA ALA A 91 9.52 0.28 -9.11
C ALA A 91 8.80 -0.90 -9.81
N ALA A 92 8.11 -1.76 -9.08
CA ALA A 92 7.30 -2.82 -9.67
C ALA A 92 6.12 -2.27 -10.51
N ILE A 93 5.51 -1.16 -10.07
CA ILE A 93 4.46 -0.46 -10.82
C ILE A 93 5.04 0.31 -12.00
N GLU A 94 6.05 1.15 -11.78
CA GLU A 94 6.70 1.97 -12.82
C GLU A 94 7.25 1.13 -13.98
N GLN A 95 7.80 -0.05 -13.67
CA GLN A 95 8.35 -0.98 -14.65
C GLN A 95 7.31 -1.93 -15.24
N ASN A 96 6.03 -1.73 -15.00
CA ASN A 96 4.94 -2.60 -15.45
C ASN A 96 5.11 -4.09 -15.07
N LYS A 97 5.81 -4.39 -13.96
CA LYS A 97 5.90 -5.74 -13.38
C LYS A 97 4.62 -6.12 -12.64
N ALA A 98 3.91 -5.14 -12.13
CA ALA A 98 2.58 -5.26 -11.55
C ALA A 98 1.67 -4.14 -12.07
N ASP A 99 0.36 -4.39 -12.07
CA ASP A 99 -0.65 -3.43 -12.51
C ASP A 99 -1.24 -2.66 -11.33
N LEU A 100 -1.35 -3.30 -10.16
CA LEU A 100 -1.95 -2.73 -8.96
C LEU A 100 -1.13 -3.09 -7.73
N LEU A 101 -0.82 -2.11 -6.88
CA LEU A 101 -0.12 -2.30 -5.62
C LEU A 101 -1.12 -2.38 -4.46
N CYS A 102 -1.15 -3.52 -3.79
CA CYS A 102 -2.15 -3.94 -2.81
C CYS A 102 -1.51 -4.18 -1.43
N GLU A 103 -1.08 -3.09 -0.81
CA GLU A 103 -0.43 -3.10 0.50
C GLU A 103 -0.74 -1.77 1.24
N PRO A 104 -0.41 -1.62 2.54
CA PRO A 104 -0.63 -0.38 3.27
C PRO A 104 0.28 0.73 2.74
N THR A 105 -0.17 1.43 1.71
CA THR A 105 0.56 2.53 1.08
C THR A 105 -0.12 3.85 1.34
N SER A 106 0.52 4.72 2.13
CA SER A 106 0.06 6.10 2.36
C SER A 106 0.12 6.89 1.06
N ALA A 107 -1.01 7.48 0.66
CA ALA A 107 -1.08 8.38 -0.47
C ALA A 107 -0.51 9.75 -0.08
N THR A 108 0.63 10.12 -0.65
CA THR A 108 1.28 11.42 -0.42
C THR A 108 1.49 12.17 -1.73
N LEU A 109 1.64 13.50 -1.65
CA LEU A 109 1.91 14.32 -2.84
C LEU A 109 3.21 13.92 -3.52
N SER A 110 4.28 13.66 -2.76
CA SER A 110 5.56 13.22 -3.32
C SER A 110 5.49 11.87 -4.04
N ARG A 111 4.70 10.92 -3.51
CA ARG A 111 4.50 9.63 -4.18
C ARG A 111 3.65 9.75 -5.45
N ARG A 112 2.75 10.76 -5.51
CA ARG A 112 1.97 11.06 -6.73
C ARG A 112 2.81 11.58 -7.89
N GLU A 113 4.06 11.93 -7.67
CA GLU A 113 5.02 12.23 -8.75
C GLU A 113 5.50 10.96 -9.46
N GLN A 114 5.37 9.79 -8.84
CA GLN A 114 5.87 8.51 -9.34
C GLN A 114 4.75 7.55 -9.74
N VAL A 115 3.67 7.51 -8.97
CA VAL A 115 2.53 6.61 -9.17
C VAL A 115 1.22 7.37 -8.98
N ASP A 116 0.14 6.87 -9.55
CA ASP A 116 -1.20 7.32 -9.22
C ASP A 116 -1.80 6.48 -8.09
N PHE A 117 -2.83 7.03 -7.48
CA PHE A 117 -3.56 6.39 -6.38
C PHE A 117 -5.06 6.33 -6.69
N SER A 118 -5.68 5.24 -6.28
CA SER A 118 -7.13 5.11 -6.24
C SER A 118 -7.78 6.06 -5.24
N ILE A 119 -9.11 6.06 -5.17
CA ILE A 119 -9.83 6.56 -3.98
C ILE A 119 -9.34 5.84 -2.72
N PRO A 120 -9.40 6.48 -1.53
CA PRO A 120 -8.87 5.91 -0.29
C PRO A 120 -9.51 4.57 0.07
N THR A 121 -8.70 3.66 0.62
CA THR A 121 -9.10 2.31 1.02
C THR A 121 -9.08 2.09 2.53
N TYR A 122 -8.25 2.85 3.24
CA TYR A 122 -8.09 2.74 4.69
C TYR A 122 -7.59 4.06 5.28
N LEU A 123 -7.69 4.18 6.59
CA LEU A 123 -7.11 5.27 7.35
C LEU A 123 -6.44 4.70 8.59
N ASP A 124 -5.15 4.87 8.69
CA ASP A 124 -4.33 4.48 9.84
C ASP A 124 -3.46 5.67 10.29
N GLY A 125 -2.55 5.42 11.16
CA GLY A 125 -1.53 6.36 11.60
C GLY A 125 -0.46 5.66 12.43
N ALA A 126 0.73 6.23 12.41
CA ALA A 126 1.88 5.68 13.10
C ALA A 126 1.80 5.87 14.61
N SER A 127 2.37 4.91 15.33
CA SER A 127 2.50 4.90 16.79
C SER A 127 3.81 4.19 17.19
N LEU A 128 4.05 4.03 18.46
CA LEU A 128 5.19 3.31 19.04
C LEU A 128 4.74 1.97 19.60
N MET A 129 5.41 0.89 19.22
CA MET A 129 5.40 -0.37 19.98
C MET A 129 6.59 -0.35 20.96
N ILE A 130 6.30 -0.61 22.22
CA ILE A 130 7.23 -0.53 23.35
C ILE A 130 7.12 -1.78 24.20
N ARG A 131 8.11 -2.04 25.05
CA ARG A 131 7.92 -2.99 26.13
C ARG A 131 7.00 -2.41 27.18
N ALA A 132 6.18 -3.24 27.83
CA ALA A 132 5.18 -2.82 28.82
C ALA A 132 5.78 -2.08 30.04
N ASP A 133 7.04 -2.37 30.34
CA ASP A 133 7.86 -1.71 31.38
C ASP A 133 8.73 -0.56 30.83
N GLY A 134 8.66 -0.29 29.53
CA GLY A 134 9.47 0.71 28.83
C GLY A 134 8.86 2.13 28.83
N PRO A 135 9.58 3.08 28.22
CA PRO A 135 9.13 4.45 28.08
C PRO A 135 7.90 4.52 27.16
N ARG A 136 6.88 5.33 27.53
CA ARG A 136 5.57 5.33 26.86
C ARG A 136 5.33 6.51 25.91
N ASP A 137 6.24 7.45 25.87
CA ASP A 137 6.13 8.63 25.02
C ASP A 137 7.44 8.93 24.28
N LEU A 138 7.35 9.77 23.27
CA LEU A 138 8.49 10.11 22.43
C LEU A 138 9.59 10.88 23.17
N GLN A 139 9.24 11.68 24.19
CA GLN A 139 10.21 12.45 24.98
C GLN A 139 11.13 11.52 25.78
N ALA A 140 10.60 10.43 26.27
CA ALA A 140 11.38 9.42 26.99
C ALA A 140 12.30 8.56 26.09
N MET A 141 12.27 8.81 24.78
CA MET A 141 13.18 8.16 23.81
C MET A 141 14.52 8.88 23.65
N ALA A 142 14.74 10.02 24.32
CA ALA A 142 16.00 10.75 24.26
C ALA A 142 17.19 9.84 24.65
N GLY A 143 18.22 9.78 23.79
CA GLY A 143 19.41 8.95 23.95
C GLY A 143 19.18 7.46 23.79
N ARG A 144 18.06 7.02 23.17
CA ARG A 144 17.72 5.62 22.94
C ARG A 144 17.65 5.29 21.46
N GLU A 145 17.67 3.99 21.15
CA GLU A 145 17.46 3.46 19.80
C GLU A 145 15.97 3.27 19.54
N ILE A 146 15.51 3.75 18.36
CA ILE A 146 14.15 3.56 17.85
C ILE A 146 14.23 2.86 16.51
N GLY A 147 13.63 1.68 16.40
CA GLY A 147 13.53 0.95 15.13
C GLY A 147 12.39 1.49 14.25
N VAL A 148 12.60 1.47 12.94
CA VAL A 148 11.59 1.84 11.95
C VAL A 148 11.88 1.13 10.63
N LEU A 149 10.84 0.81 9.86
CA LEU A 149 11.00 0.21 8.53
C LEU A 149 11.55 1.23 7.53
N ASP A 150 12.64 0.88 6.86
CA ASP A 150 13.30 1.66 5.82
C ASP A 150 12.37 1.91 4.60
N ASN A 151 12.54 3.04 3.91
CA ASN A 151 11.79 3.43 2.70
C ASN A 151 10.26 3.61 2.94
N THR A 152 9.88 4.10 4.11
CA THR A 152 8.48 4.38 4.47
C THR A 152 8.23 5.85 4.78
N THR A 153 6.97 6.28 4.70
CA THR A 153 6.52 7.57 5.25
C THR A 153 6.73 7.63 6.75
N THR A 154 6.58 6.51 7.42
CA THR A 154 6.76 6.35 8.85
C THR A 154 8.19 6.69 9.28
N GLU A 155 9.22 6.25 8.53
CA GLU A 155 10.61 6.64 8.77
C GLU A 155 10.80 8.15 8.65
N GLN A 156 10.32 8.73 7.54
CA GLN A 156 10.44 10.18 7.31
C GLN A 156 9.77 10.99 8.41
N MET A 157 8.58 10.54 8.84
CA MET A 157 7.82 11.19 9.90
C MET A 157 8.51 11.06 11.25
N LEU A 158 9.06 9.88 11.60
CA LEU A 158 9.83 9.71 12.84
C LEU A 158 10.99 10.70 12.91
N ARG A 159 11.82 10.76 11.86
CA ARG A 159 12.96 11.69 11.80
C ARG A 159 12.51 13.14 11.94
N ARG A 160 11.43 13.52 11.27
CA ARG A 160 10.87 14.87 11.36
C ARG A 160 10.37 15.17 12.77
N THR A 161 9.59 14.26 13.35
CA THR A 161 9.01 14.46 14.69
C THR A 161 10.08 14.56 15.77
N LEU A 162 11.14 13.72 15.70
CA LEU A 162 12.29 13.82 16.60
C LEU A 162 12.99 15.19 16.48
N LYS A 163 13.23 15.65 15.26
CA LYS A 163 13.84 16.94 14.98
C LYS A 163 13.01 18.11 15.50
N ASP A 164 11.70 18.11 15.18
CA ASP A 164 10.79 19.20 15.57
C ASP A 164 10.59 19.26 17.11
N ALA A 165 10.66 18.12 17.79
CA ALA A 165 10.61 18.04 19.24
C ALA A 165 11.95 18.26 19.94
N GLY A 166 13.06 18.42 19.21
CA GLY A 166 14.41 18.58 19.79
C GLY A 166 14.92 17.32 20.50
N ILE A 167 14.42 16.13 20.11
CA ILE A 167 14.78 14.84 20.74
C ILE A 167 15.93 14.22 19.93
N THR A 168 17.04 13.93 20.59
CA THR A 168 18.14 13.17 20.01
C THR A 168 17.91 11.68 20.34
N ALA A 169 17.66 10.87 19.32
CA ALA A 169 17.52 9.42 19.41
C ALA A 169 18.18 8.77 18.17
N ASP A 170 18.68 7.54 18.33
CA ASP A 170 19.28 6.80 17.24
C ASP A 170 18.18 6.03 16.47
N VAL A 171 18.04 6.33 15.17
CA VAL A 171 17.04 5.68 14.30
C VAL A 171 17.67 4.47 13.64
N ILE A 172 17.21 3.29 14.03
CA ILE A 172 17.66 1.98 13.52
C ILE A 172 16.72 1.56 12.39
N LEU A 173 17.27 1.46 11.17
CA LEU A 173 16.50 1.03 10.00
C LEU A 173 16.41 -0.50 9.94
N THR A 174 15.20 -1.01 9.74
CA THR A 174 14.92 -2.44 9.53
C THR A 174 14.45 -2.69 8.10
N LYS A 175 14.65 -3.92 7.63
CA LYS A 175 14.21 -4.32 6.28
C LYS A 175 12.82 -4.97 6.30
N THR A 176 12.40 -5.49 7.44
CA THR A 176 11.07 -6.09 7.65
C THR A 176 10.52 -5.68 9.01
N HIS A 177 9.19 -5.74 9.16
CA HIS A 177 8.55 -5.54 10.48
C HIS A 177 8.93 -6.64 11.48
N ALA A 178 9.15 -7.87 11.02
CA ALA A 178 9.60 -8.97 11.87
C ALA A 178 11.01 -8.73 12.49
N GLU A 179 11.91 -8.10 11.72
CA GLU A 179 13.22 -7.65 12.24
C GLU A 179 13.05 -6.60 13.33
N GLY A 180 12.15 -5.63 13.13
CA GLY A 180 11.85 -4.61 14.14
C GLY A 180 11.30 -5.21 15.44
N LEU A 181 10.37 -6.15 15.35
CA LEU A 181 9.86 -6.88 16.50
C LEU A 181 10.98 -7.66 17.22
N ALA A 182 11.82 -8.36 16.49
CA ALA A 182 12.92 -9.12 17.08
C ALA A 182 13.92 -8.23 17.83
N LEU A 183 14.26 -7.06 17.28
CA LEU A 183 15.13 -6.08 17.94
C LEU A 183 14.50 -5.55 19.23
N LEU A 184 13.18 -5.32 19.26
CA LEU A 184 12.46 -4.90 20.45
C LEU A 184 12.37 -5.99 21.50
N ASP A 185 12.04 -7.22 21.11
CA ASP A 185 12.00 -8.40 21.99
C ASP A 185 13.37 -8.66 22.64
N ASP A 186 14.47 -8.52 21.86
CA ASP A 186 15.84 -8.66 22.33
C ASP A 186 16.33 -7.46 23.19
N GLY A 187 15.55 -6.39 23.31
CA GLY A 187 15.92 -5.16 24.04
C GLY A 187 17.02 -4.34 23.36
N LYS A 188 17.26 -4.54 22.06
CA LYS A 188 18.25 -3.80 21.27
C LYS A 188 17.73 -2.43 20.81
N ILE A 189 16.43 -2.24 20.80
CA ILE A 189 15.75 -0.95 20.58
C ILE A 189 14.77 -0.72 21.72
N ALA A 190 14.54 0.56 22.06
CA ALA A 190 13.61 0.95 23.10
C ALA A 190 12.16 0.98 22.63
N ALA A 191 11.96 1.26 21.34
CA ALA A 191 10.65 1.29 20.68
C ALA A 191 10.78 0.89 19.20
N TYR A 192 9.68 0.42 18.61
CA TYR A 192 9.54 0.23 17.18
C TYR A 192 8.41 1.12 16.67
N PHE A 193 8.70 1.96 15.67
CA PHE A 193 7.77 2.93 15.09
C PHE A 193 7.19 2.41 13.79
N ALA A 194 5.88 2.24 13.73
CA ALA A 194 5.15 1.80 12.54
C ALA A 194 3.67 2.17 12.63
N ASP A 195 2.91 1.85 11.61
CA ASP A 195 1.46 2.04 11.59
C ASP A 195 0.79 1.19 12.67
N ARG A 196 -0.19 1.75 13.37
CA ARG A 196 -0.75 1.20 14.61
C ARG A 196 -1.35 -0.19 14.45
N ASP A 197 -2.07 -0.42 13.35
CA ASP A 197 -2.68 -1.73 13.13
C ASP A 197 -1.63 -2.80 12.77
N ILE A 198 -0.54 -2.41 12.11
CA ILE A 198 0.63 -3.29 11.91
C ILE A 198 1.27 -3.62 13.25
N LEU A 199 1.51 -2.63 14.12
CA LEU A 199 2.08 -2.86 15.46
C LEU A 199 1.20 -3.79 16.29
N THR A 200 -0.11 -3.59 16.27
CA THR A 200 -1.08 -4.45 16.98
C THR A 200 -1.01 -5.90 16.47
N SER A 201 -0.90 -6.07 15.17
CA SER A 201 -0.76 -7.40 14.55
C SER A 201 0.58 -8.06 14.91
N LEU A 202 1.67 -7.29 14.97
CA LEU A 202 3.00 -7.79 15.35
C LEU A 202 3.03 -8.28 16.79
N ILE A 203 2.36 -7.58 17.73
CA ILE A 203 2.25 -8.04 19.12
C ILE A 203 1.65 -9.44 19.19
N ASN A 204 0.59 -9.72 18.40
CA ASN A 204 -0.03 -11.04 18.37
C ASN A 204 0.91 -12.14 17.84
N GLY A 205 1.95 -11.77 17.08
CA GLY A 205 2.99 -12.66 16.57
C GLY A 205 4.24 -12.74 17.46
N SER A 206 4.31 -11.95 18.54
CA SER A 206 5.45 -11.95 19.49
C SER A 206 5.48 -13.23 20.31
N LYS A 207 6.69 -13.58 20.81
CA LYS A 207 6.92 -14.67 21.75
C LYS A 207 6.36 -14.38 23.14
N ALA A 208 6.19 -13.09 23.49
CA ALA A 208 5.71 -12.63 24.78
C ALA A 208 4.81 -11.39 24.60
N PRO A 209 3.61 -11.57 23.98
CA PRO A 209 2.74 -10.44 23.63
C PRO A 209 2.34 -9.62 24.86
N GLU A 210 2.23 -10.23 26.03
CA GLU A 210 1.92 -9.55 27.31
C GLU A 210 3.01 -8.58 27.78
N LYS A 211 4.21 -8.68 27.23
CA LYS A 211 5.35 -7.78 27.53
C LYS A 211 5.43 -6.58 26.59
N LEU A 212 4.58 -6.52 25.60
CA LEU A 212 4.54 -5.45 24.59
C LEU A 212 3.26 -4.64 24.70
N ALA A 213 3.34 -3.39 24.31
CA ALA A 213 2.19 -2.50 24.22
C ALA A 213 2.36 -1.54 23.04
N VAL A 214 1.25 -1.11 22.44
CA VAL A 214 1.23 0.03 21.51
C VAL A 214 0.86 1.28 22.31
N ALA A 215 1.59 2.37 22.09
CA ALA A 215 1.28 3.65 22.71
C ALA A 215 -0.10 4.16 22.28
N ASP A 216 -0.82 4.85 23.17
CA ASP A 216 -2.20 5.24 22.92
C ASP A 216 -2.36 6.33 21.85
N ASN A 217 -1.35 7.17 21.68
CA ASN A 217 -1.39 8.30 20.78
C ASN A 217 -1.01 7.93 19.35
N TYR A 218 -1.81 8.38 18.40
CA TYR A 218 -1.38 8.46 16.99
C TYR A 218 -0.44 9.65 16.82
N LEU A 219 0.69 9.42 16.17
CA LEU A 219 1.67 10.46 15.85
C LEU A 219 1.50 10.97 14.40
N THR A 220 0.76 10.24 13.58
CA THR A 220 0.40 10.62 12.20
C THR A 220 -1.05 10.25 11.90
N VAL A 221 -1.55 10.74 10.76
CA VAL A 221 -2.79 10.25 10.12
C VAL A 221 -2.46 9.98 8.66
N GLU A 222 -2.67 8.75 8.21
CA GLU A 222 -2.22 8.28 6.90
C GLU A 222 -3.36 7.64 6.12
N PRO A 223 -3.86 8.31 5.05
CA PRO A 223 -4.80 7.68 4.13
C PRO A 223 -4.07 6.68 3.24
N TYR A 224 -4.48 5.42 3.26
CA TYR A 224 -4.00 4.42 2.31
C TYR A 224 -4.85 4.39 1.06
N ALA A 225 -4.20 4.09 -0.06
CA ALA A 225 -4.85 3.87 -1.34
C ALA A 225 -4.07 2.83 -2.16
N LEU A 226 -4.73 2.22 -3.13
CA LEU A 226 -4.07 1.32 -4.07
C LEU A 226 -3.26 2.16 -5.05
N ALA A 227 -1.98 1.82 -5.27
CA ALA A 227 -1.15 2.52 -6.25
C ALA A 227 -1.13 1.79 -7.60
N LEU A 228 -1.06 2.55 -8.67
CA LEU A 228 -1.04 2.10 -10.05
C LEU A 228 -0.12 3.00 -10.90
N ALA A 229 0.10 2.65 -12.16
CA ALA A 229 0.99 3.38 -13.03
C ALA A 229 0.55 4.84 -13.19
N HIS A 230 1.53 5.76 -13.10
CA HIS A 230 1.28 7.19 -13.26
C HIS A 230 0.75 7.51 -14.66
N GLY A 231 -0.33 8.33 -14.71
CA GLY A 231 -0.96 8.75 -15.95
C GLY A 231 -1.88 7.69 -16.61
N ASP A 232 -2.12 6.53 -16.00
CA ASP A 232 -3.08 5.53 -16.50
C ASP A 232 -4.49 5.83 -15.96
N GLU A 233 -5.07 6.91 -16.47
CA GLU A 233 -6.37 7.44 -16.06
C GLU A 233 -7.51 6.43 -16.26
N ASP A 234 -7.49 5.68 -17.36
CA ASP A 234 -8.54 4.69 -17.68
C ASP A 234 -8.51 3.53 -16.69
N PHE A 235 -7.32 3.03 -16.34
CA PHE A 235 -7.20 1.98 -15.35
C PHE A 235 -7.54 2.49 -13.95
N ARG A 236 -7.11 3.70 -13.59
CA ARG A 236 -7.47 4.32 -12.32
C ARG A 236 -8.99 4.47 -12.18
N LEU A 237 -9.67 4.96 -13.22
CA LEU A 237 -11.13 5.09 -13.21
C LEU A 237 -11.83 3.72 -13.06
N ALA A 238 -11.31 2.67 -13.73
CA ALA A 238 -11.86 1.33 -13.62
C ALA A 238 -11.70 0.76 -12.19
N VAL A 239 -10.55 1.00 -11.55
CA VAL A 239 -10.29 0.63 -10.14
C VAL A 239 -11.20 1.41 -9.19
N ASP A 240 -11.33 2.73 -9.39
CA ASP A 240 -12.16 3.59 -8.55
C ASP A 240 -13.64 3.22 -8.65
N ARG A 241 -14.15 2.88 -9.84
CA ARG A 241 -15.50 2.32 -10.01
C ARG A 241 -15.70 1.01 -9.26
N ALA A 242 -14.72 0.12 -9.32
CA ALA A 242 -14.75 -1.14 -8.60
C ALA A 242 -14.82 -0.92 -7.08
N LEU A 243 -13.96 -0.06 -6.53
CA LEU A 243 -13.94 0.31 -5.11
C LEU A 243 -15.25 0.98 -4.69
N SER A 244 -15.72 1.96 -5.45
CA SER A 244 -17.00 2.65 -5.18
C SER A 244 -18.17 1.68 -5.11
N HIS A 245 -18.22 0.70 -6.03
CA HIS A 245 -19.23 -0.35 -5.98
C HIS A 245 -19.09 -1.21 -4.71
N ILE A 246 -17.87 -1.64 -4.33
CA ILE A 246 -17.59 -2.43 -3.13
C ILE A 246 -18.05 -1.68 -1.87
N TYR A 247 -17.82 -0.36 -1.80
CA TYR A 247 -18.24 0.46 -0.67
C TYR A 247 -19.76 0.61 -0.61
N ARG A 248 -20.41 0.99 -1.71
CA ARG A 248 -21.86 1.20 -1.78
C ARG A 248 -22.67 -0.09 -1.56
N SER A 249 -22.18 -1.23 -2.04
CA SER A 249 -22.84 -2.53 -1.86
C SER A 249 -22.67 -3.12 -0.46
N GLY A 250 -21.76 -2.58 0.35
CA GLY A 250 -21.39 -3.12 1.66
C GLY A 250 -20.45 -4.33 1.61
N GLU A 251 -19.96 -4.73 0.41
CA GLU A 251 -18.99 -5.83 0.27
C GLU A 251 -17.70 -5.59 1.07
N ILE A 252 -17.36 -4.33 1.37
CA ILE A 252 -16.22 -3.99 2.22
C ILE A 252 -16.32 -4.56 3.63
N GLY A 253 -17.53 -4.72 4.18
CA GLY A 253 -17.76 -5.24 5.53
C GLY A 253 -17.22 -6.66 5.74
N PRO A 254 -17.63 -7.66 4.96
CA PRO A 254 -17.07 -9.01 5.00
C PRO A 254 -15.54 -9.05 4.78
N ILE A 255 -14.99 -8.26 3.84
CA ILE A 255 -13.54 -8.17 3.60
C ILE A 255 -12.82 -7.67 4.85
N PHE A 256 -13.35 -6.62 5.48
CA PHE A 256 -12.82 -6.09 6.73
C PHE A 256 -12.84 -7.14 7.86
N GLN A 257 -13.99 -7.81 8.06
CA GLN A 257 -14.13 -8.82 9.09
C GLN A 257 -13.18 -10.01 8.93
N GLN A 258 -12.92 -10.42 7.69
CA GLN A 258 -11.98 -11.50 7.40
C GLN A 258 -10.55 -11.14 7.80
N ALA A 259 -10.11 -9.90 7.56
CA ALA A 259 -8.75 -9.45 7.85
C ALA A 259 -8.54 -9.09 9.33
N PHE A 260 -9.57 -8.56 10.02
CA PHE A 260 -9.51 -8.04 11.39
C PHE A 260 -10.33 -8.89 12.39
N SER A 261 -10.04 -10.18 12.48
CA SER A 261 -10.58 -11.12 13.50
C SER A 261 -12.10 -11.27 13.60
N GLY A 262 -12.79 -11.42 12.46
CA GLY A 262 -14.16 -12.00 12.33
C GLY A 262 -15.33 -11.20 12.92
N LYS A 263 -15.12 -10.44 14.00
CA LYS A 263 -16.13 -9.59 14.65
C LYS A 263 -15.80 -8.09 14.59
N ALA A 264 -14.62 -7.74 14.09
CA ALA A 264 -14.20 -6.36 13.98
C ALA A 264 -15.10 -5.58 13.02
N LYS A 265 -15.36 -4.32 13.35
CA LYS A 265 -16.08 -3.38 12.48
C LYS A 265 -15.17 -2.20 12.18
N PRO A 266 -15.26 -1.61 10.98
CA PRO A 266 -14.57 -0.37 10.69
C PRO A 266 -14.89 0.71 11.74
N SER A 267 -13.90 1.49 12.12
CA SER A 267 -14.09 2.63 13.02
C SER A 267 -15.10 3.64 12.42
N PRO A 268 -15.74 4.50 13.22
CA PRO A 268 -16.67 5.50 12.68
C PRO A 268 -16.08 6.37 11.57
N ILE A 269 -14.82 6.77 11.70
CA ILE A 269 -14.15 7.57 10.67
C ILE A 269 -13.91 6.76 9.39
N LEU A 270 -13.59 5.48 9.51
CA LEU A 270 -13.42 4.59 8.37
C LEU A 270 -14.76 4.30 7.66
N GLN A 271 -15.86 4.20 8.42
CA GLN A 271 -17.20 4.12 7.85
C GLN A 271 -17.57 5.37 7.05
N VAL A 272 -17.26 6.56 7.58
CA VAL A 272 -17.45 7.83 6.85
C VAL A 272 -16.58 7.84 5.59
N LEU A 273 -15.32 7.38 5.66
CA LEU A 273 -14.46 7.28 4.50
C LEU A 273 -15.11 6.47 3.37
N TYR A 274 -15.67 5.30 3.69
CA TYR A 274 -16.33 4.45 2.67
C TYR A 274 -17.60 5.09 2.10
N VAL A 275 -18.35 5.83 2.91
CA VAL A 275 -19.55 6.56 2.44
C VAL A 275 -19.16 7.66 1.46
N ILE A 276 -18.18 8.51 1.81
CA ILE A 276 -17.78 9.65 0.95
C ILE A 276 -16.98 9.22 -0.29
N SER A 277 -16.29 8.07 -0.22
CA SER A 277 -15.53 7.50 -1.33
C SER A 277 -16.36 6.57 -2.22
N GLY A 278 -17.57 6.22 -1.81
CA GLY A 278 -18.53 5.45 -2.61
C GLY A 278 -19.22 6.30 -3.65
N LEU A 279 -18.46 6.79 -4.63
CA LEU A 279 -18.96 7.72 -5.67
C LEU A 279 -20.05 7.06 -6.52
N PRO A 280 -21.14 7.80 -6.89
CA PRO A 280 -22.11 7.33 -7.89
C PRO A 280 -21.48 7.26 -9.29
N ASP A 281 -22.08 6.44 -10.18
CA ASP A 281 -21.71 6.39 -11.60
C ASP A 281 -22.17 7.64 -12.34
#